data_573988394826ed1c6f3d9ac731e85485
#
_entry.id   573988394826ed1c6f3d9ac731e85485
#
_cell.length_a   1.000
_cell.length_b   1.000
_cell.length_c   1.000
_cell.angle_alpha   90.00
_cell.angle_beta   90.00
_cell.angle_gamma   90.00
#
_symmetry.space_group_name_H-M   'P 1'
#
loop_
_entity.id
_entity.type
_entity.pdbx_description
1 polymer ?
#
loop_
_entity_poly.entity_id
_entity_poly.type
_entity_poly.pdbx_seq_one_letter_code
_entity_poly.pdbx_strand_id
1 'polypeptide(L)'
;ENLERYLSNGVEKIVKGILLSSLKNPAASIFMLRYADASKRAEKIRREYESSGEHIPPFLIASITSQCNLHCKGCYARANNSCQDHDHGDTLTSDQWGEIMSQAEELGIGFVLLAGGEPFTRPDILEEAGKHDRIIFPVFTNGTILDDKTIRFLVKNPNLMPVISMEGSQETTDERRGEG
;
A
#
# COMPACT_ATOMS: atom_id res chain seq x y z
N GLU A 1 -12.35 -28.82 -2.21
CA GLU A 1 -12.83 -27.47 -1.82
C GLU A 1 -12.66 -26.56 -3.03
N ASN A 2 -13.76 -25.91 -3.48
CA ASN A 2 -13.70 -25.07 -4.66
C ASN A 2 -12.86 -23.84 -4.36
N LEU A 3 -11.87 -23.53 -5.20
CA LEU A 3 -10.92 -22.39 -5.05
C LEU A 3 -11.65 -21.08 -4.78
N GLU A 4 -12.78 -20.83 -5.44
CA GLU A 4 -13.61 -19.64 -5.20
C GLU A 4 -14.12 -19.54 -3.76
N ARG A 5 -14.52 -20.68 -3.17
CA ARG A 5 -14.99 -20.73 -1.79
C ARG A 5 -13.86 -20.50 -0.80
N TYR A 6 -12.68 -21.03 -1.10
CA TYR A 6 -11.47 -20.79 -0.28
C TYR A 6 -11.06 -19.32 -0.31
N LEU A 7 -11.01 -18.71 -1.50
CA LEU A 7 -10.68 -17.29 -1.67
C LEU A 7 -11.74 -16.39 -1.03
N SER A 8 -13.03 -16.67 -1.22
CA SER A 8 -14.13 -15.92 -0.61
C SER A 8 -14.05 -15.95 0.93
N ASN A 9 -13.82 -17.13 1.52
CA ASN A 9 -13.64 -17.28 2.97
C ASN A 9 -12.39 -16.54 3.49
N GLY A 10 -11.31 -16.52 2.71
CA GLY A 10 -10.10 -15.77 3.01
C GLY A 10 -10.35 -14.27 3.06
N VAL A 11 -10.99 -13.73 2.03
CA VAL A 11 -11.37 -12.31 1.94
C VAL A 11 -12.32 -11.93 3.08
N GLU A 12 -13.33 -12.76 3.38
CA GLU A 12 -14.27 -12.50 4.49
C GLU A 12 -13.56 -12.43 5.85
N LYS A 13 -12.59 -13.31 6.11
CA LYS A 13 -11.79 -13.28 7.35
C LYS A 13 -10.93 -12.01 7.44
N ILE A 14 -10.32 -11.59 6.33
CA ILE A 14 -9.54 -10.36 6.27
C ILE A 14 -10.44 -9.16 6.55
N VAL A 15 -11.57 -9.06 5.88
CA VAL A 15 -12.52 -7.96 6.08
C VAL A 15 -13.05 -7.92 7.51
N LYS A 16 -13.43 -9.07 8.10
CA LYS A 16 -13.83 -9.15 9.51
C LYS A 16 -12.69 -8.75 10.45
N GLY A 17 -11.46 -9.18 10.17
CA GLY A 17 -10.28 -8.79 10.96
C GLY A 17 -10.05 -7.28 10.96
N ILE A 18 -10.14 -6.65 9.79
CA ILE A 18 -10.02 -5.19 9.62
C ILE A 18 -11.15 -4.48 10.39
N LEU A 19 -12.39 -4.91 10.25
CA LEU A 19 -13.54 -4.32 10.95
C LEU A 19 -13.40 -4.44 12.47
N LEU A 20 -12.98 -5.60 12.99
CA LEU A 20 -12.80 -5.81 14.44
C LEU A 20 -11.62 -4.99 14.99
N SER A 21 -10.53 -4.84 14.23
CA SER A 21 -9.40 -4.00 14.62
C SER A 21 -9.76 -2.52 14.58
N SER A 22 -10.54 -2.08 13.60
CA SER A 22 -11.00 -0.69 13.48
C SER A 22 -11.90 -0.26 14.64
N LEU A 23 -12.71 -1.18 15.21
CA LEU A 23 -13.53 -0.90 16.40
C LEU A 23 -12.71 -0.54 17.65
N LYS A 24 -11.44 -0.98 17.72
CA LYS A 24 -10.51 -0.67 18.81
C LYS A 24 -9.71 0.61 18.58
N ASN A 25 -9.71 1.14 17.35
CA ASN A 25 -9.03 2.36 16.98
C ASN A 25 -10.04 3.39 16.42
N PRO A 26 -10.38 4.46 17.17
CA PRO A 26 -11.33 5.46 16.71
C PRO A 26 -10.94 6.15 15.41
N ALA A 27 -9.63 6.36 15.17
CA ALA A 27 -9.13 6.96 13.93
C ALA A 27 -9.43 6.04 12.73
N ALA A 28 -9.21 4.73 12.87
CA ALA A 28 -9.53 3.75 11.84
C ALA A 28 -11.03 3.68 11.54
N SER A 29 -11.89 3.76 12.58
CA SER A 29 -13.34 3.77 12.39
C SER A 29 -13.81 5.00 11.61
N ILE A 30 -13.29 6.19 11.96
CA ILE A 30 -13.59 7.44 11.25
C ILE A 30 -13.09 7.37 9.82
N PHE A 31 -11.88 6.87 9.61
CA PHE A 31 -11.31 6.68 8.27
C PHE A 31 -12.21 5.77 7.42
N MET A 32 -12.62 4.60 7.94
CA MET A 32 -13.47 3.66 7.19
C MET A 32 -14.81 4.28 6.75
N LEU A 33 -15.42 5.12 7.59
CA LEU A 33 -16.65 5.85 7.23
C LEU A 33 -16.39 6.86 6.10
N ARG A 34 -15.32 7.64 6.19
CA ARG A 34 -14.93 8.61 5.16
C ARG A 34 -14.58 7.91 3.85
N TYR A 35 -13.81 6.83 3.93
CA TYR A 35 -13.42 6.04 2.77
C TYR A 35 -14.64 5.41 2.05
N ALA A 36 -15.62 4.92 2.80
CA ALA A 36 -16.85 4.37 2.19
C ALA A 36 -17.61 5.43 1.37
N ASP A 37 -17.68 6.68 1.85
CA ASP A 37 -18.27 7.79 1.09
C ASP A 37 -17.39 8.20 -0.09
N ALA A 38 -16.09 8.32 0.13
CA ALA A 38 -15.12 8.64 -0.93
C ALA A 38 -15.12 7.60 -2.05
N SER A 39 -15.20 6.30 -1.72
CA SER A 39 -15.26 5.20 -2.68
C SER A 39 -16.49 5.29 -3.60
N LYS A 40 -17.65 5.66 -3.06
CA LYS A 40 -18.87 5.88 -3.88
C LYS A 40 -18.70 7.06 -4.83
N ARG A 41 -18.10 8.16 -4.36
CA ARG A 41 -17.81 9.33 -5.22
C ARG A 41 -16.80 8.97 -6.31
N ALA A 42 -15.73 8.24 -5.94
CA ALA A 42 -14.72 7.77 -6.87
C ALA A 42 -15.33 6.89 -7.97
N GLU A 43 -16.22 5.97 -7.62
CA GLU A 43 -16.95 5.15 -8.59
C GLU A 43 -17.80 6.02 -9.54
N LYS A 44 -18.49 7.04 -9.02
CA LYS A 44 -19.28 7.96 -9.84
C LYS A 44 -18.39 8.71 -10.84
N ILE A 45 -17.26 9.26 -10.39
CA ILE A 45 -16.29 9.96 -11.25
C ILE A 45 -15.82 9.04 -12.38
N ARG A 46 -15.40 7.83 -12.08
CA ARG A 46 -14.95 6.86 -13.10
C ARG A 46 -16.06 6.51 -14.11
N ARG A 47 -17.30 6.37 -13.66
CA ARG A 47 -18.45 6.14 -14.57
C ARG A 47 -18.71 7.33 -15.49
N GLU A 48 -18.49 8.55 -15.02
CA GLU A 48 -18.61 9.77 -15.85
C GLU A 48 -17.55 9.77 -16.96
N TYR A 49 -16.28 9.45 -16.62
CA TYR A 49 -15.22 9.27 -17.62
C TYR A 49 -15.54 8.14 -18.61
N GLU A 50 -16.02 7.01 -18.14
CA GLU A 50 -16.37 5.88 -19.00
C GLU A 50 -17.51 6.23 -19.98
N SER A 51 -18.46 7.08 -19.58
CA SER A 51 -19.52 7.58 -20.46
C SER A 51 -19.01 8.49 -21.57
N SER A 52 -17.85 9.14 -21.38
CA SER A 52 -17.15 9.96 -22.39
C SER A 52 -16.16 9.15 -23.24
N GLY A 53 -16.03 7.84 -22.99
CA GLY A 53 -15.14 6.94 -23.72
C GLY A 53 -13.73 6.85 -23.13
N GLU A 54 -13.51 7.40 -21.93
CA GLU A 54 -12.23 7.34 -21.22
C GLU A 54 -12.31 6.31 -20.09
N HIS A 55 -11.36 5.38 -20.03
CA HIS A 55 -11.31 4.38 -18.99
C HIS A 55 -10.31 4.76 -17.89
N ILE A 56 -10.80 5.03 -16.69
CA ILE A 56 -9.96 5.29 -15.51
C ILE A 56 -9.88 4.01 -14.67
N PRO A 57 -8.68 3.46 -14.42
CA PRO A 57 -8.53 2.27 -13.59
C PRO A 57 -8.92 2.56 -12.13
N PRO A 58 -9.54 1.59 -11.41
CA PRO A 58 -9.94 1.80 -10.02
C PRO A 58 -8.77 1.79 -9.04
N PHE A 59 -7.59 1.39 -9.47
CA PHE A 59 -6.39 1.28 -8.64
C PHE A 59 -5.11 1.60 -9.41
N LEU A 60 -4.08 2.00 -8.69
CA LEU A 60 -2.72 2.16 -9.18
C LEU A 60 -1.75 1.28 -8.37
N ILE A 61 -0.63 0.93 -9.00
CA ILE A 61 0.55 0.38 -8.33
C ILE A 61 1.67 1.42 -8.50
N ALA A 62 2.16 1.93 -7.37
CA ALA A 62 3.19 2.96 -7.32
C ALA A 62 4.49 2.37 -6.76
N SER A 63 5.53 2.30 -7.59
CA SER A 63 6.88 1.95 -7.16
C SER A 63 7.58 3.23 -6.69
N ILE A 64 7.52 3.52 -5.38
CA ILE A 64 7.95 4.80 -4.81
C ILE A 64 9.45 4.91 -4.55
N THR A 65 10.16 3.78 -4.62
CA THR A 65 11.61 3.72 -4.43
C THR A 65 12.22 2.53 -5.13
N SER A 66 13.45 2.68 -5.60
CA SER A 66 14.30 1.56 -6.05
C SER A 66 15.17 1.01 -4.91
N GLN A 67 15.26 1.71 -3.78
CA GLN A 67 16.10 1.30 -2.66
C GLN A 67 15.46 0.18 -1.84
N CYS A 68 16.25 -0.86 -1.50
CA CYS A 68 15.85 -1.91 -0.58
C CYS A 68 17.02 -2.35 0.30
N ASN A 69 16.74 -2.58 1.56
CA ASN A 69 17.72 -3.03 2.56
C ASN A 69 17.91 -4.56 2.60
N LEU A 70 17.18 -5.34 1.77
CA LEU A 70 17.30 -6.80 1.69
C LEU A 70 17.72 -7.27 0.30
N HIS A 71 18.34 -8.49 0.26
CA HIS A 71 18.80 -9.16 -0.96
C HIS A 71 18.08 -10.51 -1.15
N CYS A 72 16.75 -10.48 -1.13
CA CYS A 72 15.92 -11.70 -1.16
C CYS A 72 16.21 -12.56 -2.40
N LYS A 73 16.35 -13.88 -2.21
CA LYS A 73 16.45 -14.84 -3.31
C LYS A 73 15.20 -14.77 -4.19
N GLY A 74 15.42 -14.66 -5.51
CA GLY A 74 14.32 -14.59 -6.47
C GLY A 74 13.53 -13.27 -6.46
N CYS A 75 14.09 -12.20 -5.91
CA CYS A 75 13.50 -10.87 -6.01
C CYS A 75 13.52 -10.41 -7.48
N TYR A 76 12.33 -10.28 -8.09
CA TYR A 76 12.21 -9.87 -9.47
C TYR A 76 12.74 -8.45 -9.73
N ALA A 77 12.57 -7.56 -8.76
CA ALA A 77 13.01 -6.17 -8.89
C ALA A 77 14.54 -6.07 -8.93
N ARG A 78 15.27 -6.90 -8.14
CA ARG A 78 16.72 -7.00 -8.25
C ARG A 78 17.15 -7.71 -9.52
N ALA A 79 16.46 -8.76 -9.94
CA ALA A 79 16.78 -9.48 -11.19
C ALA A 79 16.63 -8.59 -12.43
N ASN A 80 15.72 -7.61 -12.40
CA ASN A 80 15.49 -6.65 -13.48
C ASN A 80 16.25 -5.33 -13.29
N ASN A 81 17.16 -5.22 -12.32
CA ASN A 81 17.90 -4.01 -11.96
C ASN A 81 17.00 -2.80 -11.60
N SER A 82 15.74 -3.04 -11.22
CA SER A 82 14.81 -1.99 -10.76
C SER A 82 14.83 -1.79 -9.24
N CYS A 83 15.69 -2.54 -8.52
CA CYS A 83 15.90 -2.41 -7.08
C CYS A 83 17.41 -2.54 -6.76
N GLN A 84 17.91 -1.62 -5.94
CA GLN A 84 19.32 -1.50 -5.57
C GLN A 84 19.46 -1.15 -4.08
N ASP A 85 20.71 -1.07 -3.59
CA ASP A 85 21.01 -0.73 -2.20
C ASP A 85 20.91 0.78 -1.94
N HIS A 86 20.99 1.58 -2.99
CA HIS A 86 20.94 3.04 -2.94
C HIS A 86 19.93 3.57 -3.94
N ASP A 87 19.39 4.73 -3.66
CA ASP A 87 18.51 5.44 -4.58
C ASP A 87 19.30 6.02 -5.77
N HIS A 88 18.73 5.96 -6.96
CA HIS A 88 19.41 6.40 -8.20
C HIS A 88 19.48 7.93 -8.39
N GLY A 89 18.96 8.73 -7.46
CA GLY A 89 18.98 10.19 -7.56
C GLY A 89 17.95 10.80 -8.52
N ASP A 90 17.35 10.01 -9.40
CA ASP A 90 16.30 10.45 -10.34
C ASP A 90 14.89 10.08 -9.85
N THR A 91 14.74 9.90 -8.54
CA THR A 91 13.43 9.55 -7.94
C THR A 91 12.58 10.78 -7.72
N LEU A 92 11.26 10.61 -7.88
CA LEU A 92 10.31 11.68 -7.59
C LEU A 92 10.41 12.12 -6.13
N THR A 93 10.26 13.42 -5.92
CA THR A 93 10.19 14.02 -4.58
C THR A 93 8.85 13.69 -3.90
N SER A 94 8.76 13.89 -2.58
CA SER A 94 7.50 13.74 -1.85
C SER A 94 6.41 14.68 -2.39
N ASP A 95 6.75 15.91 -2.77
CA ASP A 95 5.80 16.86 -3.34
C ASP A 95 5.24 16.38 -4.67
N GLN A 96 6.10 15.84 -5.56
CA GLN A 96 5.66 15.26 -6.83
C GLN A 96 4.75 14.03 -6.62
N TRP A 97 5.05 13.20 -5.62
CA TRP A 97 4.17 12.11 -5.24
C TRP A 97 2.84 12.61 -4.68
N GLY A 98 2.85 13.70 -3.90
CA GLY A 98 1.64 14.36 -3.42
C GLY A 98 0.74 14.85 -4.55
N GLU A 99 1.33 15.44 -5.60
CA GLU A 99 0.59 15.83 -6.81
C GLU A 99 -0.02 14.62 -7.54
N ILE A 100 0.74 13.54 -7.69
CA ILE A 100 0.24 12.29 -8.31
C ILE A 100 -0.93 11.71 -7.50
N MET A 101 -0.83 11.70 -6.17
CA MET A 101 -1.90 11.20 -5.29
C MET A 101 -3.14 12.09 -5.36
N SER A 102 -2.97 13.42 -5.44
CA SER A 102 -4.08 14.37 -5.63
C SER A 102 -4.79 14.13 -6.97
N GLN A 103 -4.04 13.99 -8.05
CA GLN A 103 -4.59 13.67 -9.37
C GLN A 103 -5.30 12.31 -9.39
N ALA A 104 -4.73 11.31 -8.72
CA ALA A 104 -5.37 10.00 -8.59
C ALA A 104 -6.74 10.13 -7.88
N GLU A 105 -6.81 10.92 -6.81
CA GLU A 105 -8.07 11.19 -6.09
C GLU A 105 -9.09 11.90 -6.98
N GLU A 106 -8.68 12.92 -7.76
CA GLU A 106 -9.53 13.65 -8.70
C GLU A 106 -10.08 12.76 -9.81
N LEU A 107 -9.30 11.80 -10.29
CA LEU A 107 -9.71 10.79 -11.28
C LEU A 107 -10.58 9.67 -10.69
N GLY A 108 -10.82 9.68 -9.39
CA GLY A 108 -11.62 8.65 -8.72
C GLY A 108 -10.85 7.33 -8.49
N ILE A 109 -9.54 7.40 -8.33
CA ILE A 109 -8.70 6.26 -7.93
C ILE A 109 -8.62 6.24 -6.40
N GLY A 110 -9.31 5.30 -5.78
CA GLY A 110 -9.40 5.20 -4.32
C GLY A 110 -8.46 4.15 -3.70
N PHE A 111 -7.61 3.51 -4.51
CA PHE A 111 -6.69 2.48 -4.05
C PHE A 111 -5.35 2.63 -4.76
N VAL A 112 -4.28 2.88 -3.99
CA VAL A 112 -2.91 3.01 -4.52
C VAL A 112 -1.98 2.11 -3.74
N LEU A 113 -1.54 1.01 -4.36
CA LEU A 113 -0.59 0.10 -3.75
C LEU A 113 0.81 0.71 -3.81
N LEU A 114 1.42 0.93 -2.66
CA LEU A 114 2.79 1.41 -2.55
C LEU A 114 3.75 0.22 -2.49
N ALA A 115 4.65 0.18 -3.44
CA ALA A 115 5.66 -0.86 -3.60
C ALA A 115 7.01 -0.23 -4.00
N GLY A 116 7.92 -1.06 -4.48
CA GLY A 116 9.24 -0.67 -4.96
C GLY A 116 10.30 -1.63 -4.44
N GLY A 117 11.42 -1.10 -3.97
CA GLY A 117 12.36 -1.84 -3.15
C GLY A 117 11.76 -2.09 -1.77
N GLU A 118 12.04 -1.21 -0.81
CA GLU A 118 11.38 -1.20 0.50
C GLU A 118 10.76 0.20 0.75
N PRO A 119 9.42 0.33 0.72
CA PRO A 119 8.76 1.64 0.83
C PRO A 119 9.08 2.42 2.10
N PHE A 120 9.35 1.73 3.21
CA PHE A 120 9.71 2.41 4.47
C PHE A 120 11.11 3.04 4.47
N THR A 121 11.89 2.89 3.39
CA THR A 121 13.09 3.70 3.15
C THR A 121 12.76 5.14 2.72
N ARG A 122 11.50 5.42 2.34
CA ARG A 122 10.98 6.73 1.93
C ARG A 122 9.85 7.21 2.86
N PRO A 123 10.16 7.48 4.16
CA PRO A 123 9.16 7.96 5.11
C PRO A 123 8.51 9.28 4.68
N ASP A 124 9.22 10.13 3.96
CA ASP A 124 8.73 11.38 3.37
C ASP A 124 7.52 11.17 2.45
N ILE A 125 7.57 10.15 1.58
CA ILE A 125 6.46 9.80 0.69
C ILE A 125 5.30 9.17 1.47
N LEU A 126 5.60 8.35 2.48
CA LEU A 126 4.56 7.77 3.34
C LEU A 126 3.86 8.85 4.18
N GLU A 127 4.58 9.87 4.64
CA GLU A 127 3.99 11.03 5.32
C GLU A 127 3.07 11.81 4.39
N GLU A 128 3.44 11.96 3.12
CA GLU A 128 2.59 12.58 2.11
C GLU A 128 1.33 11.74 1.84
N ALA A 129 1.49 10.44 1.59
CA ALA A 129 0.37 9.52 1.39
C ALA A 129 -0.62 9.50 2.58
N GLY A 130 -0.10 9.67 3.80
CA GLY A 130 -0.92 9.76 5.01
C GLY A 130 -1.92 10.93 5.01
N LYS A 131 -1.66 12.01 4.24
CA LYS A 131 -2.55 13.18 4.13
C LYS A 131 -3.77 12.93 3.23
N HIS A 132 -3.73 11.92 2.36
CA HIS A 132 -4.78 11.58 1.40
C HIS A 132 -5.79 10.59 2.01
N ASP A 133 -6.65 11.06 2.91
CA ASP A 133 -7.58 10.24 3.70
C ASP A 133 -8.75 9.63 2.91
N ARG A 134 -8.83 9.88 1.60
CA ARG A 134 -9.82 9.29 0.68
C ARG A 134 -9.26 8.14 -0.15
N ILE A 135 -7.97 7.87 -0.05
CA ILE A 135 -7.28 6.76 -0.72
C ILE A 135 -6.82 5.76 0.32
N ILE A 136 -6.98 4.48 0.05
CA ILE A 136 -6.32 3.41 0.79
C ILE A 136 -4.97 3.12 0.13
N PHE A 137 -3.92 3.07 0.94
CA PHE A 137 -2.56 2.75 0.54
C PHE A 137 -2.09 1.45 1.19
N PRO A 138 -2.27 0.28 0.57
CA PRO A 138 -1.52 -0.90 0.98
C PRO A 138 -0.03 -0.68 0.73
N VAL A 139 0.79 -0.82 1.76
CA VAL A 139 2.25 -0.63 1.70
C VAL A 139 2.92 -1.98 1.81
N PHE A 140 3.44 -2.49 0.70
CA PHE A 140 4.13 -3.77 0.67
C PHE A 140 5.54 -3.63 1.23
N THR A 141 5.79 -4.29 2.35
CA THR A 141 7.03 -4.16 3.11
C THR A 141 7.61 -5.52 3.50
N ASN A 142 8.92 -5.55 3.64
CA ASN A 142 9.62 -6.68 4.26
C ASN A 142 9.49 -6.69 5.79
N GLY A 143 9.02 -5.60 6.40
CA GLY A 143 8.75 -5.48 7.83
C GLY A 143 9.97 -5.16 8.71
N THR A 144 11.19 -5.16 8.18
CA THR A 144 12.42 -5.01 9.00
C THR A 144 12.63 -3.59 9.55
N ILE A 145 11.97 -2.59 8.97
CA ILE A 145 12.09 -1.15 9.36
C ILE A 145 10.91 -0.72 10.28
N LEU A 146 10.01 -1.64 10.63
CA LEU A 146 8.84 -1.33 11.47
C LEU A 146 9.21 -1.22 12.95
N ASP A 147 9.75 -0.08 13.36
CA ASP A 147 10.00 0.26 14.75
C ASP A 147 8.75 0.89 15.44
N ASP A 148 8.86 1.12 16.74
CA ASP A 148 7.78 1.73 17.53
C ASP A 148 7.34 3.12 17.00
N LYS A 149 8.24 3.90 16.41
CA LYS A 149 7.93 5.20 15.81
C LYS A 149 7.07 5.02 14.56
N THR A 150 7.49 4.10 13.71
CA THR A 150 6.77 3.74 12.48
C THR A 150 5.40 3.15 12.78
N ILE A 151 5.29 2.29 13.79
CA ILE A 151 4.00 1.72 14.22
C ILE A 151 3.07 2.84 14.72
N ARG A 152 3.56 3.77 15.55
CA ARG A 152 2.75 4.92 16.00
C ARG A 152 2.32 5.83 14.85
N PHE A 153 3.15 6.00 13.84
CA PHE A 153 2.82 6.74 12.63
C PHE A 153 1.69 6.05 11.85
N LEU A 154 1.77 4.74 11.62
CA LEU A 154 0.73 3.95 10.94
C LEU A 154 -0.60 3.97 11.70
N VAL A 155 -0.58 3.89 13.03
CA VAL A 155 -1.81 3.99 13.85
C VAL A 155 -2.51 5.35 13.69
N LYS A 156 -1.75 6.44 13.46
CA LYS A 156 -2.30 7.78 13.22
C LYS A 156 -2.80 7.97 11.78
N ASN A 157 -2.28 7.19 10.83
CA ASN A 157 -2.61 7.27 9.42
C ASN A 157 -3.25 5.95 8.95
N PRO A 158 -4.52 5.68 9.31
CA PRO A 158 -5.19 4.40 9.08
C PRO A 158 -5.44 4.08 7.59
N ASN A 159 -5.24 5.04 6.69
CA ASN A 159 -5.23 4.85 5.25
C ASN A 159 -3.96 4.12 4.76
N LEU A 160 -2.88 4.11 5.54
CA LEU A 160 -1.66 3.36 5.26
C LEU A 160 -1.77 1.96 5.89
N MET A 161 -1.85 0.94 5.07
CA MET A 161 -2.03 -0.45 5.49
C MET A 161 -0.76 -1.26 5.22
N PRO A 162 0.08 -1.57 6.23
CA PRO A 162 1.25 -2.39 6.01
C PRO A 162 0.86 -3.81 5.62
N VAL A 163 1.39 -4.29 4.51
CA VAL A 163 1.24 -5.66 4.01
C VAL A 163 2.61 -6.32 4.12
N ILE A 164 2.79 -7.06 5.21
CA ILE A 164 4.08 -7.66 5.55
C ILE A 164 4.29 -8.93 4.73
N SER A 165 5.42 -8.98 4.04
CA SER A 165 5.83 -10.14 3.25
C SER A 165 6.44 -11.22 4.14
N MET A 166 5.81 -12.40 4.18
CA MET A 166 6.27 -13.56 4.94
C MET A 166 6.27 -14.81 4.07
N GLU A 167 7.24 -15.70 4.31
CA GLU A 167 7.39 -16.95 3.53
C GLU A 167 6.94 -18.20 4.31
N GLY A 168 6.13 -18.02 5.34
CA GLY A 168 5.64 -19.11 6.21
C GLY A 168 6.45 -19.26 7.50
N SER A 169 7.30 -20.29 7.63
CA SER A 169 8.14 -20.47 8.82
C SER A 169 9.33 -19.50 8.85
N GLN A 170 9.92 -19.29 10.02
CA GLN A 170 11.14 -18.50 10.16
C GLN A 170 12.25 -19.04 9.25
N GLU A 171 12.51 -20.33 9.28
CA GLU A 171 13.55 -20.97 8.47
C GLU A 171 13.38 -20.67 6.97
N THR A 172 12.16 -20.79 6.44
CA THR A 172 11.86 -20.48 5.02
C THR A 172 12.02 -19.00 4.74
N THR A 173 11.66 -18.14 5.69
CA THR A 173 11.80 -16.69 5.57
C THR A 173 13.28 -16.28 5.55
N ASP A 174 14.07 -16.81 6.49
CA ASP A 174 15.51 -16.53 6.59
C ASP A 174 16.25 -17.04 5.35
N GLU A 175 15.92 -18.24 4.87
CA GLU A 175 16.52 -18.78 3.63
C GLU A 175 16.29 -17.88 2.40
N ARG A 176 15.11 -17.30 2.28
CA ARG A 176 14.75 -16.46 1.13
C ARG A 176 15.15 -15.01 1.30
N ARG A 177 15.00 -14.44 2.49
CA ARG A 177 15.14 -12.99 2.76
C ARG A 177 16.41 -12.61 3.47
N GLY A 178 17.11 -13.56 4.06
CA GLY A 178 18.28 -13.37 4.94
C GLY A 178 17.88 -13.51 6.40
N GLU A 179 18.88 -13.83 7.25
CA GLU A 179 18.72 -13.90 8.69
C GLU A 179 18.51 -12.49 9.29
N GLY A 180 17.51 -12.34 10.19
CA GLY A 180 17.29 -11.05 10.87
C GLY A 180 15.91 -10.92 11.51
#